data_1c03a126926d2b083a0c4183a42f60c8
#
_entry.id   1c03a126926d2b083a0c4183a42f60c8
#
_cell.length_a   1.000
_cell.length_b   1.000
_cell.length_c   1.000
_cell.angle_alpha   90.00
_cell.angle_beta   90.00
_cell.angle_gamma   90.00
#
_symmetry.space_group_name_H-M   'P 1'
#
loop_
_entity.id
_entity.type
_entity.pdbx_description
1 polymer ?
#
loop_
_entity_poly.entity_id
_entity_poly.type
_entity_poly.pdbx_seq_one_letter_code
_entity_poly.pdbx_strand_id
1 'polypeptide(L)'
;HAHHVDGLRTLLRIYDAEVYSSNAMIGEVKCRTVRDAERFVACGLEVEALSVPGHSPDSIVYRIEKLLFTGDALHAGLVGKTASQYGSRLLKEQLSRKVLNQDDDCIVLPGHGPPSTIGAEKLYNLGWRAVRADGTPRY
;
A
#
# COMPACT_ATOMS: atom_id res chain seq x y z
N HIS A 1 -5.51 10.39 0.57
CA HIS A 1 -6.07 11.28 1.61
C HIS A 1 -5.17 12.51 1.79
N ALA A 2 -5.78 13.66 2.13
CA ALA A 2 -5.09 14.95 2.18
C ALA A 2 -3.80 14.94 3.01
N HIS A 3 -3.83 14.34 4.20
CA HIS A 3 -2.69 14.31 5.12
C HIS A 3 -1.44 13.58 4.57
N HIS A 4 -1.58 12.73 3.56
CA HIS A 4 -0.45 12.10 2.88
C HIS A 4 0.22 13.00 1.84
N VAL A 5 -0.46 14.08 1.42
CA VAL A 5 0.01 14.95 0.33
C VAL A 5 0.16 16.43 0.74
N ASP A 6 -0.13 16.77 1.99
CA ASP A 6 -0.09 18.17 2.48
C ASP A 6 1.30 18.82 2.29
N GLY A 7 2.38 18.05 2.41
CA GLY A 7 3.75 18.53 2.19
C GLY A 7 4.23 18.54 0.74
N LEU A 8 3.46 18.00 -0.21
CA LEU A 8 3.92 17.76 -1.57
C LEU A 8 4.40 19.02 -2.28
N ARG A 9 3.62 20.11 -2.22
CA ARG A 9 3.99 21.40 -2.84
C ARG A 9 5.28 21.96 -2.24
N THR A 10 5.48 21.82 -0.93
CA THR A 10 6.69 22.28 -0.25
C THR A 10 7.90 21.49 -0.72
N LEU A 11 7.79 20.16 -0.82
CA LEU A 11 8.85 19.31 -1.34
C LEU A 11 9.21 19.66 -2.78
N LEU A 12 8.24 19.87 -3.66
CA LEU A 12 8.47 20.24 -5.05
C LEU A 12 9.05 21.65 -5.25
N ARG A 13 8.94 22.52 -4.24
CA ARG A 13 9.63 23.84 -4.26
C ARG A 13 11.09 23.72 -3.86
N ILE A 14 11.46 22.68 -3.13
CA ILE A 14 12.83 22.45 -2.63
C ILE A 14 13.59 21.51 -3.58
N TYR A 15 12.91 20.51 -4.12
CA TYR A 15 13.50 19.45 -4.93
C TYR A 15 12.88 19.44 -6.33
N ASP A 16 13.69 19.28 -7.34
CA ASP A 16 13.24 18.94 -8.70
C ASP A 16 12.93 17.44 -8.75
N ALA A 17 11.68 17.09 -8.41
CA ALA A 17 11.25 15.71 -8.25
C ALA A 17 10.02 15.39 -9.10
N GLU A 18 10.01 14.21 -9.72
CA GLU A 18 8.81 13.65 -10.33
C GLU A 18 7.88 13.05 -9.27
N VAL A 19 6.58 13.23 -9.50
CA VAL A 19 5.54 12.62 -8.65
C VAL A 19 4.86 11.50 -9.43
N TYR A 20 4.81 10.31 -8.83
CA TYR A 20 4.18 9.13 -9.39
C TYR A 20 2.87 8.84 -8.66
N SER A 21 1.81 8.56 -9.41
CA SER A 21 0.48 8.30 -8.85
C SER A 21 -0.37 7.48 -9.82
N SER A 22 -1.43 6.83 -9.35
CA SER A 22 -2.48 6.26 -10.21
C SER A 22 -3.30 7.34 -10.93
N ASN A 23 -3.29 8.56 -10.39
CA ASN A 23 -4.01 9.71 -10.95
C ASN A 23 -3.02 10.65 -11.68
N ALA A 24 -3.49 11.27 -12.76
CA ALA A 24 -2.68 12.25 -13.51
C ALA A 24 -2.41 13.54 -12.72
N MET A 25 -3.22 13.82 -11.70
CA MET A 25 -3.13 15.01 -10.86
C MET A 25 -3.37 14.66 -9.39
N ILE A 26 -2.59 15.29 -8.50
CA ILE A 26 -2.85 15.35 -7.06
C ILE A 26 -3.03 16.83 -6.70
N GLY A 27 -4.28 17.27 -6.50
CA GLY A 27 -4.60 18.69 -6.46
C GLY A 27 -4.17 19.38 -7.76
N GLU A 28 -3.28 20.36 -7.67
CA GLU A 28 -2.70 21.07 -8.84
C GLU A 28 -1.38 20.47 -9.33
N VAL A 29 -0.87 19.43 -8.66
CA VAL A 29 0.42 18.80 -9.01
C VAL A 29 0.19 17.76 -10.09
N LYS A 30 0.88 17.94 -11.23
CA LYS A 30 0.90 16.97 -12.32
C LYS A 30 1.73 15.75 -11.90
N CYS A 31 1.18 14.56 -12.13
CA CYS A 31 1.84 13.29 -11.81
C CYS A 31 2.14 12.49 -13.07
N ARG A 32 3.20 11.73 -13.04
CA ARG A 32 3.38 10.61 -13.96
C ARG A 32 2.45 9.49 -13.51
N THR A 33 1.49 9.15 -14.37
CA THR A 33 0.53 8.08 -14.08
C THR A 33 1.23 6.73 -14.16
N VAL A 34 1.02 5.89 -13.13
CA VAL A 34 1.50 4.51 -13.08
C VAL A 34 0.32 3.55 -13.03
N ARG A 35 0.50 2.38 -13.66
CA ARG A 35 -0.52 1.33 -13.76
C ARG A 35 -0.16 0.15 -12.87
N ASP A 36 -1.14 -0.73 -12.69
CA ASP A 36 -0.92 -1.99 -11.98
C ASP A 36 0.17 -2.85 -12.66
N ALA A 37 1.07 -3.39 -11.85
CA ALA A 37 2.24 -4.18 -12.26
C ALA A 37 3.24 -3.41 -13.17
N GLU A 38 3.13 -2.09 -13.29
CA GLU A 38 4.09 -1.29 -14.03
C GLU A 38 5.43 -1.25 -13.29
N ARG A 39 6.51 -1.46 -14.05
CA ARG A 39 7.89 -1.30 -13.57
C ARG A 39 8.53 -0.09 -14.23
N PHE A 40 9.20 0.71 -13.44
CA PHE A 40 9.90 1.90 -13.90
C PHE A 40 11.13 2.17 -13.05
N VAL A 41 12.02 3.02 -13.54
CA VAL A 41 13.22 3.44 -12.79
C VAL A 41 12.99 4.85 -12.26
N ALA A 42 13.17 5.04 -10.96
CA ALA A 42 13.15 6.33 -10.30
C ALA A 42 14.41 6.47 -9.43
N CYS A 43 15.17 7.55 -9.62
CA CYS A 43 16.43 7.79 -8.90
C CYS A 43 17.44 6.62 -8.97
N GLY A 44 17.47 5.89 -10.09
CA GLY A 44 18.34 4.72 -10.28
C GLY A 44 17.83 3.43 -9.62
N LEU A 45 16.67 3.45 -8.99
CA LEU A 45 16.05 2.30 -8.36
C LEU A 45 14.92 1.75 -9.24
N GLU A 46 14.84 0.43 -9.38
CA GLU A 46 13.71 -0.23 -10.03
C GLU A 46 12.51 -0.24 -9.06
N VAL A 47 11.40 0.31 -9.51
CA VAL A 47 10.15 0.42 -8.75
C VAL A 47 9.06 -0.36 -9.46
N GLU A 48 8.32 -1.17 -8.72
CA GLU A 48 7.10 -1.85 -9.19
C GLU A 48 5.87 -1.26 -8.48
N ALA A 49 4.87 -0.86 -9.28
CA ALA A 49 3.60 -0.35 -8.77
C ALA A 49 2.54 -1.46 -8.71
N LEU A 50 1.99 -1.73 -7.53
CA LEU A 50 0.98 -2.75 -7.29
C LEU A 50 -0.33 -2.04 -6.89
N SER A 51 -1.32 -2.00 -7.77
CA SER A 51 -2.62 -1.42 -7.45
C SER A 51 -3.39 -2.30 -6.45
N VAL A 52 -3.78 -1.72 -5.32
CA VAL A 52 -4.48 -2.41 -4.21
C VAL A 52 -5.72 -1.61 -3.78
N PRO A 53 -6.70 -1.40 -4.68
CA PRO A 53 -7.89 -0.63 -4.34
C PRO A 53 -8.68 -1.27 -3.20
N GLY A 54 -9.39 -0.42 -2.44
CA GLY A 54 -10.27 -0.84 -1.36
C GLY A 54 -10.22 0.09 -0.15
N HIS A 55 -9.03 0.49 0.32
CA HIS A 55 -8.88 1.61 1.26
C HIS A 55 -9.26 2.92 0.57
N SER A 56 -8.67 3.18 -0.59
CA SER A 56 -9.10 4.15 -1.58
C SER A 56 -9.08 3.52 -2.98
N PRO A 57 -9.79 4.08 -3.97
CA PRO A 57 -9.80 3.55 -5.34
C PRO A 57 -8.42 3.61 -6.01
N ASP A 58 -7.60 4.53 -5.59
CA ASP A 58 -6.31 4.89 -6.16
C ASP A 58 -5.11 4.37 -5.34
N SER A 59 -5.35 3.48 -4.38
CA SER A 59 -4.29 2.91 -3.53
C SER A 59 -3.29 2.10 -4.35
N ILE A 60 -2.00 2.43 -4.19
CA ILE A 60 -0.87 1.71 -4.78
C ILE A 60 0.12 1.34 -3.67
N VAL A 61 0.64 0.13 -3.73
CA VAL A 61 1.84 -0.29 -3.02
C VAL A 61 3.02 -0.17 -3.97
N TYR A 62 4.06 0.53 -3.58
CA TYR A 62 5.31 0.57 -4.32
C TYR A 62 6.29 -0.44 -3.76
N ARG A 63 6.87 -1.25 -4.64
CA ARG A 63 7.92 -2.21 -4.29
C ARG A 63 9.25 -1.74 -4.84
N ILE A 64 10.26 -1.72 -3.99
CA ILE A 64 11.66 -1.49 -4.35
C ILE A 64 12.46 -2.62 -3.71
N GLU A 65 12.95 -3.55 -4.50
CA GLU A 65 13.62 -4.77 -4.02
C GLU A 65 12.74 -5.53 -3.00
N LYS A 66 13.16 -5.59 -1.73
CA LYS A 66 12.43 -6.21 -0.61
C LYS A 66 11.64 -5.22 0.24
N LEU A 67 11.55 -3.97 -0.17
CA LEU A 67 10.78 -2.93 0.53
C LEU A 67 9.42 -2.74 -0.12
N LEU A 68 8.36 -2.77 0.67
CA LEU A 68 6.98 -2.56 0.25
C LEU A 68 6.42 -1.32 0.97
N PHE A 69 6.24 -0.24 0.23
CA PHE A 69 5.63 1.00 0.72
C PHE A 69 4.12 0.87 0.58
N THR A 70 3.44 0.48 1.65
CA THR A 70 2.05 0.05 1.62
C THR A 70 1.03 1.16 1.88
N GLY A 71 1.48 2.36 2.25
CA GLY A 71 0.59 3.44 2.64
C GLY A 71 -0.41 2.97 3.70
N ASP A 72 -1.68 3.32 3.52
CA ASP A 72 -2.75 2.92 4.43
C ASP A 72 -3.49 1.63 3.99
N ALA A 73 -2.99 0.92 2.98
CA ALA A 73 -3.58 -0.35 2.58
C ALA A 73 -3.26 -1.49 3.55
N LEU A 74 -2.04 -1.50 4.12
CA LEU A 74 -1.57 -2.52 5.05
C LEU A 74 -0.69 -1.87 6.12
N HIS A 75 -1.02 -2.10 7.38
CA HIS A 75 -0.26 -1.68 8.56
C HIS A 75 0.28 -2.90 9.30
N ALA A 76 1.20 -2.69 10.25
CA ALA A 76 1.68 -3.76 11.12
C ALA A 76 0.52 -4.36 11.92
N GLY A 77 0.16 -5.60 11.59
CA GLY A 77 -0.89 -6.37 12.24
C GLY A 77 -2.32 -6.03 11.84
N LEU A 78 -2.56 -5.08 10.92
CA LEU A 78 -3.89 -4.64 10.53
C LEU A 78 -4.00 -4.41 9.01
N VAL A 79 -5.15 -4.73 8.45
CA VAL A 79 -5.55 -4.29 7.11
C VAL A 79 -6.14 -2.89 7.19
N GLY A 80 -5.88 -2.07 6.18
CA GLY A 80 -6.38 -0.71 6.09
C GLY A 80 -7.89 -0.59 6.23
N LYS A 81 -8.35 0.49 6.84
CA LYS A 81 -9.78 0.79 6.96
C LYS A 81 -10.40 1.01 5.58
N THR A 82 -11.67 0.63 5.44
CA THR A 82 -12.42 0.80 4.20
C THR A 82 -13.80 1.38 4.49
N ALA A 83 -14.37 2.09 3.52
CA ALA A 83 -15.68 2.72 3.65
C ALA A 83 -16.85 1.71 3.55
N SER A 84 -16.60 0.48 3.10
CA SER A 84 -17.65 -0.52 2.86
C SER A 84 -17.12 -1.95 3.00
N GLN A 85 -18.05 -2.91 3.18
CA GLN A 85 -17.71 -4.34 3.16
C GLN A 85 -17.16 -4.79 1.79
N TYR A 86 -17.64 -4.20 0.70
CA TYR A 86 -17.12 -4.46 -0.63
C TYR A 86 -15.66 -4.02 -0.73
N GLY A 87 -15.34 -2.79 -0.30
CA GLY A 87 -13.97 -2.28 -0.24
C GLY A 87 -13.06 -3.16 0.62
N SER A 88 -13.56 -3.65 1.76
CA SER A 88 -12.79 -4.55 2.63
C SER A 88 -12.45 -5.88 1.94
N ARG A 89 -13.42 -6.49 1.27
CA ARG A 89 -13.16 -7.72 0.51
C ARG A 89 -12.19 -7.50 -0.63
N LEU A 90 -12.39 -6.42 -1.40
CA LEU A 90 -11.52 -6.06 -2.53
C LEU A 90 -10.09 -5.83 -2.05
N LEU A 91 -9.88 -5.01 -1.00
CA LEU A 91 -8.55 -4.74 -0.45
C LEU A 91 -7.85 -6.03 -0.01
N LYS A 92 -8.54 -6.89 0.74
CA LYS A 92 -7.99 -8.17 1.20
C LYS A 92 -7.61 -9.08 0.03
N GLU A 93 -8.44 -9.16 -1.00
CA GLU A 93 -8.13 -9.94 -2.19
C GLU A 93 -6.88 -9.41 -2.90
N GLN A 94 -6.81 -8.11 -3.14
CA GLN A 94 -5.66 -7.49 -3.81
C GLN A 94 -4.37 -7.65 -2.99
N LEU A 95 -4.43 -7.40 -1.69
CA LEU A 95 -3.28 -7.59 -0.80
C LEU A 95 -2.82 -9.05 -0.76
N SER A 96 -3.74 -10.02 -0.67
CA SER A 96 -3.41 -11.45 -0.70
C SER A 96 -2.69 -11.86 -1.98
N ARG A 97 -3.17 -11.37 -3.12
CA ARG A 97 -2.63 -11.76 -4.44
C ARG A 97 -1.32 -11.08 -4.79
N LYS A 98 -1.10 -9.83 -4.35
CA LYS A 98 0.01 -8.99 -4.83
C LYS A 98 1.06 -8.70 -3.76
N VAL A 99 0.65 -8.58 -2.51
CA VAL A 99 1.52 -8.15 -1.42
C VAL A 99 1.90 -9.35 -0.55
N LEU A 100 0.94 -10.10 -0.04
CA LEU A 100 1.24 -11.28 0.80
C LEU A 100 1.79 -12.47 0.00
N ASN A 101 1.80 -12.41 -1.32
CA ASN A 101 2.46 -13.40 -2.18
C ASN A 101 3.96 -13.14 -2.34
N GLN A 102 4.49 -12.08 -1.74
CA GLN A 102 5.92 -11.79 -1.72
C GLN A 102 6.64 -12.66 -0.68
N ASP A 103 7.98 -12.65 -0.73
CA ASP A 103 8.83 -13.39 0.20
C ASP A 103 8.60 -12.91 1.65
N ASP A 104 8.70 -13.82 2.60
CA ASP A 104 8.41 -13.56 4.02
C ASP A 104 9.34 -12.52 4.65
N ASP A 105 10.54 -12.37 4.11
CA ASP A 105 11.55 -11.40 4.55
C ASP A 105 11.40 -10.01 3.91
N CYS A 106 10.42 -9.81 3.01
CA CYS A 106 10.07 -8.48 2.53
C CYS A 106 9.57 -7.60 3.67
N ILE A 107 10.08 -6.36 3.70
CA ILE A 107 9.77 -5.38 4.74
C ILE A 107 8.56 -4.54 4.31
N VAL A 108 7.57 -4.49 5.17
CA VAL A 108 6.38 -3.64 5.01
C VAL A 108 6.64 -2.29 5.68
N LEU A 109 6.54 -1.22 4.90
CA LEU A 109 6.69 0.17 5.33
C LEU A 109 5.35 0.88 5.16
N PRO A 110 4.52 0.94 6.21
CA PRO A 110 3.18 1.54 6.14
C PRO A 110 3.23 3.07 6.17
N GLY A 111 2.12 3.71 5.79
CA GLY A 111 1.93 5.16 5.95
C GLY A 111 1.83 5.58 7.43
N HIS A 112 1.38 4.67 8.29
CA HIS A 112 1.25 4.88 9.74
C HIS A 112 1.68 3.63 10.51
N GLY A 113 2.28 3.84 11.67
CA GLY A 113 2.73 2.76 12.55
C GLY A 113 4.14 2.24 12.22
N PRO A 114 4.58 1.20 12.92
CA PRO A 114 5.93 0.66 12.76
C PRO A 114 6.06 -0.19 11.48
N PRO A 115 7.29 -0.39 10.97
CA PRO A 115 7.58 -1.40 9.97
C PRO A 115 7.19 -2.81 10.43
N SER A 116 6.94 -3.70 9.46
CA SER A 116 6.66 -5.12 9.69
C SER A 116 7.34 -5.96 8.60
N THR A 117 7.05 -7.26 8.53
CA THR A 117 7.47 -8.14 7.44
C THR A 117 6.29 -8.92 6.88
N ILE A 118 6.39 -9.36 5.63
CA ILE A 118 5.35 -10.17 5.00
C ILE A 118 5.08 -11.45 5.81
N GLY A 119 6.12 -12.10 6.33
CA GLY A 119 5.96 -13.28 7.18
C GLY A 119 5.20 -12.97 8.47
N ALA A 120 5.47 -11.84 9.13
CA ALA A 120 4.73 -11.42 10.31
C ALA A 120 3.26 -11.11 9.98
N GLU A 121 3.01 -10.43 8.86
CA GLU A 121 1.64 -10.11 8.43
C GLU A 121 0.81 -11.37 8.11
N LYS A 122 1.42 -12.37 7.46
CA LYS A 122 0.76 -13.66 7.22
C LYS A 122 0.34 -14.37 8.52
N LEU A 123 1.17 -14.29 9.56
CA LEU A 123 0.98 -15.02 10.80
C LEU A 123 0.10 -14.26 11.82
N TYR A 124 0.27 -12.95 11.94
CA TYR A 124 -0.24 -12.18 13.07
C TYR A 124 -1.25 -11.10 12.71
N ASN A 125 -1.40 -10.75 11.42
CA ASN A 125 -2.33 -9.68 11.04
C ASN A 125 -3.79 -10.10 11.30
N LEU A 126 -4.48 -9.34 12.12
CA LEU A 126 -5.86 -9.61 12.53
C LEU A 126 -6.85 -9.57 11.36
N GLY A 127 -6.53 -8.85 10.30
CA GLY A 127 -7.34 -8.78 9.08
C GLY A 127 -7.45 -10.10 8.31
N TRP A 128 -6.48 -11.01 8.47
CA TRP A 128 -6.44 -12.31 7.80
C TRP A 128 -6.91 -13.47 8.68
N ARG A 129 -6.99 -13.27 9.98
CA ARG A 129 -7.45 -14.34 10.88
C ARG A 129 -8.85 -14.75 10.50
N ALA A 130 -9.01 -16.00 10.09
CA ALA A 130 -10.33 -16.58 9.87
C ALA A 130 -11.08 -16.53 11.20
N VAL A 131 -12.20 -15.85 11.21
CA VAL A 131 -13.16 -15.90 12.32
C VAL A 131 -13.82 -17.28 12.29
N ARG A 132 -13.86 -17.99 13.40
CA ARG A 132 -14.67 -19.22 13.52
C ARG A 132 -16.14 -18.90 13.30
N ALA A 133 -16.96 -19.92 13.01
CA ALA A 133 -18.40 -19.74 12.82
C ALA A 133 -19.11 -19.10 14.03
N ASP A 134 -18.53 -19.19 15.22
CA ASP A 134 -18.98 -18.58 16.48
C ASP A 134 -18.48 -17.14 16.70
N GLY A 135 -17.77 -16.55 15.72
CA GLY A 135 -17.22 -15.19 15.82
C GLY A 135 -15.88 -15.10 16.56
N THR A 136 -15.32 -16.20 17.05
CA THR A 136 -14.03 -16.18 17.75
C THR A 136 -12.85 -16.28 16.78
N PRO A 137 -11.71 -15.58 17.04
CA PRO A 137 -10.51 -15.70 16.22
C PRO A 137 -9.94 -17.14 16.28
N ARG A 138 -9.44 -17.65 15.14
CA ARG A 138 -8.60 -18.85 15.14
C ARG A 138 -7.19 -18.42 15.58
N TYR A 139 -6.79 -18.85 16.74
CA TYR A 139 -5.42 -18.71 17.22
C TYR A 139 -4.54 -19.81 16.62
#